data_055897847584f39a26c89c1a8de364f2
#
_entry.id   055897847584f39a26c89c1a8de364f2
#
_cell.length_a   1.000
_cell.length_b   1.000
_cell.length_c   1.000
_cell.angle_alpha   90.00
_cell.angle_beta   90.00
_cell.angle_gamma   90.00
#
_symmetry.space_group_name_H-M   'P 1'
#
loop_
_entity.id
_entity.type
_entity.pdbx_description
1 polymer ?
#
loop_
_entity_poly.entity_id
_entity_poly.type
_entity_poly.pdbx_seq_one_letter_code
_entity_poly.pdbx_strand_id
1 'polypeptide(L)'
;ILERIKPLMHKRVGPYNSWNPVTRTHIWQWCSAMGDNNPLYLDDDYRGTHSEFNRDRAVAPPAMMQMWSMRDVHGNDGPGSTTDNLFEILDALEAEGYAGIMAVSYDQTFHRYLEEGDRAHHYSTIINVSDLKTTAIGKGFFVTQLAEFMDQNDELFAEAKITYFKYQVPKQPPGAKPSSTPTKINRIHPVENHDHEHFWQGLRDGKLLIQQCSDCGKLRHPPQPMCEHCQSLNWTTIESKGKGTVYTYTVMHYPEIPPFDYPNAIVLVELEEGVRIVSQLVGTKPEDIRIGMPVAMKLTNVQEGMTLPLFHAADNA
;
A
#
# COMPACT_ATOMS: atom_id res chain seq x y z
N ILE A 1 13.18 -0.90 -29.33
CA ILE A 1 12.54 0.16 -28.53
C ILE A 1 13.57 1.02 -27.81
N LEU A 2 14.59 0.44 -27.20
CA LEU A 2 15.62 1.20 -26.43
C LEU A 2 16.28 2.29 -27.29
N GLU A 3 16.63 2.01 -28.53
CA GLU A 3 17.22 3.02 -29.45
C GLU A 3 16.27 4.24 -29.69
N ARG A 4 14.96 4.01 -29.60
CA ARG A 4 13.95 5.04 -29.82
C ARG A 4 13.74 5.95 -28.58
N ILE A 5 13.88 5.37 -27.39
CA ILE A 5 13.67 6.10 -26.14
C ILE A 5 14.97 6.70 -25.55
N LYS A 6 16.15 6.19 -25.92
CA LYS A 6 17.44 6.76 -25.47
C LYS A 6 17.56 8.26 -25.64
N PRO A 7 17.16 8.85 -26.80
CA PRO A 7 17.26 10.30 -26.97
C PRO A 7 16.35 11.12 -26.04
N LEU A 8 15.31 10.49 -25.48
CA LEU A 8 14.36 11.11 -24.55
C LEU A 8 14.83 11.06 -23.10
N MET A 9 15.80 10.19 -22.81
CA MET A 9 16.39 10.08 -21.46
C MET A 9 17.21 11.33 -21.13
N HIS A 10 17.30 11.61 -19.85
CA HIS A 10 18.04 12.75 -19.29
C HIS A 10 17.53 14.13 -19.73
N LYS A 11 16.38 14.21 -20.43
CA LYS A 11 15.68 15.46 -20.68
C LYS A 11 14.97 15.88 -19.39
N ARG A 12 15.35 17.02 -18.83
CA ARG A 12 14.68 17.64 -17.70
C ARG A 12 13.41 18.34 -18.18
N VAL A 13 12.25 17.92 -17.68
CA VAL A 13 10.93 18.40 -18.07
C VAL A 13 10.28 19.13 -16.90
N GLY A 14 9.69 20.26 -17.12
CA GLY A 14 9.12 21.15 -16.12
C GLY A 14 9.29 22.63 -16.49
N PRO A 15 8.91 23.57 -15.62
CA PRO A 15 8.35 23.32 -14.29
C PRO A 15 6.89 22.85 -14.33
N TYR A 16 6.52 22.03 -13.34
CA TYR A 16 5.14 21.73 -13.00
C TYR A 16 4.80 22.46 -11.71
N ASN A 17 4.01 23.50 -11.81
CA ASN A 17 3.77 24.45 -10.72
C ASN A 17 2.67 23.98 -9.76
N SER A 18 2.78 24.42 -8.52
CA SER A 18 1.69 24.30 -7.55
C SER A 18 0.49 25.17 -7.94
N TRP A 19 -0.72 24.69 -7.66
CA TRP A 19 -1.96 25.47 -7.79
C TRP A 19 -1.98 26.64 -6.82
N ASN A 20 -1.58 26.39 -5.59
CA ASN A 20 -1.63 27.34 -4.49
C ASN A 20 -0.28 27.37 -3.76
N PRO A 21 0.02 28.42 -3.01
CA PRO A 21 1.12 28.40 -2.06
C PRO A 21 0.86 27.36 -0.95
N VAL A 22 1.89 27.04 -0.20
CA VAL A 22 1.78 26.29 1.05
C VAL A 22 0.85 27.05 1.99
N THR A 23 -0.18 26.40 2.50
CA THR A 23 -1.13 27.01 3.43
C THR A 23 -1.26 26.22 4.72
N ARG A 24 -1.46 26.91 5.81
CA ARG A 24 -1.73 26.35 7.13
C ARG A 24 -2.91 25.38 7.12
N THR A 25 -3.95 25.69 6.36
CA THR A 25 -5.14 24.82 6.23
C THR A 25 -4.80 23.47 5.64
N HIS A 26 -4.01 23.43 4.57
CA HIS A 26 -3.58 22.16 3.98
C HIS A 26 -2.69 21.36 4.92
N ILE A 27 -1.76 22.01 5.62
CA ILE A 27 -0.91 21.38 6.63
C ILE A 27 -1.79 20.74 7.72
N TRP A 28 -2.71 21.51 8.28
CA TRP A 28 -3.63 21.03 9.31
C TRP A 28 -4.50 19.86 8.85
N GLN A 29 -5.09 19.97 7.66
CA GLN A 29 -5.91 18.89 7.08
C GLN A 29 -5.11 17.62 6.86
N TRP A 30 -3.89 17.76 6.33
CA TRP A 30 -2.99 16.62 6.12
C TRP A 30 -2.61 15.96 7.46
N CYS A 31 -2.17 16.73 8.44
CA CYS A 31 -1.83 16.23 9.78
C CYS A 31 -3.02 15.52 10.43
N SER A 32 -4.23 16.09 10.31
CA SER A 32 -5.45 15.47 10.82
C SER A 32 -5.76 14.14 10.14
N ALA A 33 -5.63 14.07 8.82
CA ALA A 33 -5.89 12.86 8.04
C ALA A 33 -4.88 11.74 8.33
N MET A 34 -3.61 12.09 8.56
CA MET A 34 -2.52 11.16 8.81
C MET A 34 -2.32 10.83 10.29
N GLY A 35 -3.02 11.52 11.19
CA GLY A 35 -2.81 11.40 12.64
C GLY A 35 -1.46 11.94 13.11
N ASP A 36 -0.87 12.89 12.37
CA ASP A 36 0.41 13.49 12.70
C ASP A 36 0.22 14.65 13.66
N ASN A 37 0.61 14.45 14.91
CA ASN A 37 0.48 15.42 16.00
C ASN A 37 1.82 16.11 16.32
N ASN A 38 2.76 16.15 15.39
CA ASN A 38 4.05 16.81 15.62
C ASN A 38 3.82 18.31 15.87
N PRO A 39 4.19 18.83 17.05
CA PRO A 39 3.93 20.23 17.42
C PRO A 39 4.66 21.23 16.52
N LEU A 40 5.75 20.84 15.84
CA LEU A 40 6.44 21.69 14.88
C LEU A 40 5.50 22.19 13.77
N TYR A 41 4.52 21.38 13.36
CA TYR A 41 3.58 21.71 12.29
C TYR A 41 2.34 22.47 12.77
N LEU A 42 1.93 22.20 14.03
CA LEU A 42 0.61 22.58 14.53
C LEU A 42 0.63 23.67 15.61
N ASP A 43 1.76 23.89 16.28
CA ASP A 43 1.88 24.77 17.43
C ASP A 43 2.88 25.91 17.18
N ASP A 44 2.39 27.15 17.10
CA ASP A 44 3.20 28.33 16.83
C ASP A 44 4.15 28.66 17.99
N ASP A 45 3.72 28.41 19.24
CA ASP A 45 4.55 28.67 20.42
C ASP A 45 5.69 27.66 20.52
N TYR A 46 5.42 26.39 20.24
CA TYR A 46 6.46 25.37 20.14
C TYR A 46 7.45 25.71 19.02
N ARG A 47 6.98 26.07 17.84
CA ARG A 47 7.82 26.46 16.70
C ARG A 47 8.69 27.64 17.03
N GLY A 48 8.16 28.61 17.75
CA GLY A 48 8.90 29.81 18.20
C GLY A 48 10.04 29.52 19.18
N THR A 49 10.13 28.30 19.73
CA THR A 49 11.30 27.87 20.55
C THR A 49 12.49 27.43 19.71
N HIS A 50 12.31 27.27 18.39
CA HIS A 50 13.33 26.80 17.45
C HIS A 50 13.78 27.99 16.58
N SER A 51 15.01 28.42 16.74
CA SER A 51 15.53 29.64 16.06
C SER A 51 15.63 29.52 14.54
N GLU A 52 15.61 28.31 14.02
CA GLU A 52 15.67 28.03 12.58
C GLU A 52 14.32 28.21 11.86
N PHE A 53 13.21 28.34 12.61
CA PHE A 53 11.87 28.51 12.03
C PHE A 53 11.25 29.86 12.35
N ASN A 54 10.45 30.37 11.41
CA ASN A 54 9.63 31.53 11.67
C ASN A 54 8.39 31.10 12.51
N ARG A 55 8.22 31.70 13.70
CA ARG A 55 7.09 31.43 14.57
C ARG A 55 5.75 31.56 13.87
N ASP A 56 5.59 32.61 13.06
CA ASP A 56 4.30 33.01 12.48
C ASP A 56 4.00 32.29 11.16
N ARG A 57 4.91 31.48 10.64
CA ARG A 57 4.75 30.68 9.42
C ARG A 57 4.69 29.21 9.74
N ALA A 58 3.56 28.55 9.42
CA ALA A 58 3.45 27.12 9.62
C ALA A 58 4.47 26.36 8.74
N VAL A 59 5.07 25.34 9.33
CA VAL A 59 6.03 24.45 8.64
C VAL A 59 5.29 23.24 8.08
N ALA A 60 5.51 22.94 6.80
CA ALA A 60 4.89 21.82 6.15
C ALA A 60 5.63 20.50 6.46
N PRO A 61 4.92 19.42 6.81
CA PRO A 61 5.52 18.09 6.89
C PRO A 61 6.24 17.73 5.59
N PRO A 62 7.49 17.22 5.65
CA PRO A 62 8.25 16.87 4.44
C PRO A 62 7.53 15.89 3.53
N ALA A 63 6.75 14.96 4.09
CA ALA A 63 5.97 14.00 3.33
C ALA A 63 4.89 14.62 2.41
N MET A 64 4.56 15.90 2.60
CA MET A 64 3.65 16.65 1.72
C MET A 64 4.33 17.12 0.42
N MET A 65 5.63 16.92 0.22
CA MET A 65 6.39 17.51 -0.90
C MET A 65 5.73 17.32 -2.27
N GLN A 66 5.25 16.12 -2.56
CA GLN A 66 4.63 15.80 -3.84
C GLN A 66 3.24 16.41 -4.00
N MET A 67 2.53 16.62 -2.88
CA MET A 67 1.16 17.13 -2.88
C MET A 67 1.06 18.55 -3.46
N TRP A 68 2.10 19.38 -3.26
CA TRP A 68 2.04 20.80 -3.63
C TRP A 68 1.95 21.03 -5.15
N SER A 69 2.61 20.18 -5.96
CA SER A 69 2.61 20.28 -7.43
C SER A 69 1.90 19.09 -8.08
N MET A 70 0.95 18.47 -7.38
CA MET A 70 0.14 17.37 -7.91
C MET A 70 -0.90 17.90 -8.90
N ARG A 71 -1.12 17.15 -9.97
CA ARG A 71 -2.20 17.38 -10.95
C ARG A 71 -3.57 17.32 -10.29
N ASP A 72 -4.53 18.02 -10.88
CA ASP A 72 -5.92 17.87 -10.47
C ASP A 72 -6.52 16.52 -10.93
N VAL A 73 -7.77 16.26 -10.57
CA VAL A 73 -8.48 15.02 -10.94
C VAL A 73 -8.72 14.86 -12.44
N HIS A 74 -8.55 15.90 -13.22
CA HIS A 74 -8.67 15.91 -14.69
C HIS A 74 -7.30 15.85 -15.38
N GLY A 75 -6.21 15.78 -14.62
CA GLY A 75 -4.85 15.71 -15.14
C GLY A 75 -4.24 17.06 -15.52
N ASN A 76 -4.84 18.18 -15.07
CA ASN A 76 -4.30 19.50 -15.31
C ASN A 76 -3.23 19.84 -14.28
N ASP A 77 -2.16 20.47 -14.73
CA ASP A 77 -1.10 21.03 -13.89
C ASP A 77 -1.46 22.46 -13.43
N GLY A 78 -0.79 22.95 -12.39
CA GLY A 78 -1.00 24.30 -11.90
C GLY A 78 -0.66 25.37 -12.95
N PRO A 79 -1.20 26.61 -12.82
CA PRO A 79 -1.02 27.67 -13.80
C PRO A 79 0.45 27.99 -14.09
N GLY A 80 0.81 28.16 -15.37
CA GLY A 80 2.16 28.45 -15.82
C GLY A 80 3.09 27.23 -15.89
N SER A 81 2.55 26.02 -15.70
CA SER A 81 3.30 24.79 -15.91
C SER A 81 3.64 24.57 -17.39
N THR A 82 4.69 23.79 -17.64
CA THR A 82 5.02 23.33 -18.98
C THR A 82 3.92 22.47 -19.57
N THR A 83 3.82 22.44 -20.89
CA THR A 83 2.97 21.51 -21.64
C THR A 83 3.74 20.27 -22.11
N ASP A 84 5.02 20.16 -21.82
CA ASP A 84 5.84 19.01 -22.17
C ASP A 84 5.34 17.75 -21.45
N ASN A 85 5.38 16.64 -22.16
CA ASN A 85 4.90 15.37 -21.59
C ASN A 85 5.94 14.74 -20.67
N LEU A 86 5.66 14.73 -19.38
CA LEU A 86 6.42 14.05 -18.33
C LEU A 86 6.53 12.53 -18.59
N PHE A 87 5.55 11.93 -19.23
CA PHE A 87 5.41 10.48 -19.39
C PHE A 87 5.81 9.97 -20.78
N GLU A 88 6.45 10.80 -21.61
CA GLU A 88 6.77 10.49 -23.01
C GLU A 88 7.44 9.11 -23.19
N ILE A 89 8.37 8.73 -22.30
CA ILE A 89 9.01 7.41 -22.33
C ILE A 89 8.04 6.29 -21.92
N LEU A 90 7.21 6.53 -20.92
CA LEU A 90 6.22 5.53 -20.48
C LEU A 90 5.15 5.30 -21.55
N ASP A 91 4.73 6.37 -22.23
CA ASP A 91 3.77 6.30 -23.34
C ASP A 91 4.39 5.57 -24.55
N ALA A 92 5.66 5.84 -24.85
CA ALA A 92 6.38 5.13 -25.92
C ALA A 92 6.50 3.62 -25.63
N LEU A 93 6.72 3.23 -24.38
CA LEU A 93 6.72 1.82 -23.97
C LEU A 93 5.32 1.21 -24.06
N GLU A 94 4.28 1.96 -23.69
CA GLU A 94 2.90 1.52 -23.80
C GLU A 94 2.48 1.25 -25.26
N ALA A 95 2.85 2.15 -26.17
CA ALA A 95 2.60 2.00 -27.60
C ALA A 95 3.26 0.74 -28.19
N GLU A 96 4.32 0.23 -27.58
CA GLU A 96 5.00 -1.03 -27.95
C GLU A 96 4.44 -2.25 -27.21
N GLY A 97 3.32 -2.09 -26.50
CA GLY A 97 2.62 -3.18 -25.83
C GLY A 97 3.01 -3.44 -24.38
N TYR A 98 3.83 -2.57 -23.76
CA TYR A 98 4.15 -2.63 -22.34
C TYR A 98 3.18 -1.75 -21.54
N ALA A 99 1.87 -2.11 -21.60
CA ALA A 99 0.80 -1.31 -21.02
C ALA A 99 0.70 -1.40 -19.49
N GLY A 100 1.16 -2.51 -18.90
CA GLY A 100 1.19 -2.66 -17.44
C GLY A 100 2.17 -1.68 -16.80
N ILE A 101 1.79 -1.08 -15.68
CA ILE A 101 2.65 -0.22 -14.88
C ILE A 101 2.50 -0.56 -13.41
N MET A 102 3.62 -0.63 -12.69
CA MET A 102 3.67 -0.82 -11.25
C MET A 102 4.82 -0.01 -10.67
N ALA A 103 4.57 0.74 -9.60
CA ALA A 103 5.63 1.36 -8.83
C ALA A 103 6.38 0.28 -8.03
N VAL A 104 7.71 0.29 -8.11
CA VAL A 104 8.61 -0.72 -7.51
C VAL A 104 9.37 -0.15 -6.33
N SER A 105 9.85 1.09 -6.45
CA SER A 105 10.49 1.82 -5.36
C SER A 105 10.14 3.30 -5.43
N TYR A 106 10.19 3.92 -4.26
CA TYR A 106 9.99 5.35 -4.08
C TYR A 106 10.93 5.83 -2.98
N ASP A 107 12.06 6.40 -3.38
CA ASP A 107 13.08 6.93 -2.48
C ASP A 107 12.97 8.45 -2.43
N GLN A 108 12.92 9.01 -1.23
CA GLN A 108 12.75 10.43 -0.99
C GLN A 108 13.92 11.00 -0.19
N THR A 109 14.40 12.17 -0.58
CA THR A 109 15.40 12.94 0.16
C THR A 109 14.85 14.35 0.43
N PHE A 110 14.87 14.75 1.68
CA PHE A 110 14.41 16.06 2.11
C PHE A 110 15.62 16.90 2.52
N HIS A 111 15.73 18.10 1.97
CA HIS A 111 16.85 19.01 2.22
C HIS A 111 16.48 20.13 3.19
N ARG A 112 15.25 20.63 3.10
CA ARG A 112 14.68 21.60 4.01
C ARG A 112 13.16 21.53 4.04
N TYR A 113 12.59 22.18 5.02
CA TYR A 113 11.14 22.35 5.11
C TYR A 113 10.65 23.45 4.15
N LEU A 114 9.41 23.33 3.72
CA LEU A 114 8.64 24.45 3.19
C LEU A 114 7.85 25.09 4.33
N GLU A 115 7.65 26.40 4.21
CA GLU A 115 6.86 27.18 5.15
C GLU A 115 5.62 27.77 4.48
N GLU A 116 4.64 28.13 5.29
CA GLU A 116 3.43 28.81 4.84
C GLU A 116 3.77 30.04 3.96
N GLY A 117 3.15 30.10 2.77
CA GLY A 117 3.39 31.13 1.76
C GLY A 117 4.38 30.73 0.67
N ASP A 118 5.22 29.71 0.88
CA ASP A 118 6.11 29.20 -0.17
C ASP A 118 5.31 28.63 -1.34
N ARG A 119 5.86 28.73 -2.55
CA ARG A 119 5.30 28.09 -3.76
C ARG A 119 6.24 27.01 -4.25
N ALA A 120 5.69 25.84 -4.50
CA ALA A 120 6.47 24.71 -4.99
C ALA A 120 6.25 24.51 -6.48
N HIS A 121 7.29 24.04 -7.15
CA HIS A 121 7.21 23.45 -8.47
C HIS A 121 8.17 22.27 -8.56
N HIS A 122 8.01 21.42 -9.57
CA HIS A 122 8.96 20.32 -9.75
C HIS A 122 9.39 20.18 -11.20
N TYR A 123 10.54 19.59 -11.36
CA TYR A 123 11.06 19.08 -12.63
C TYR A 123 11.16 17.56 -12.57
N SER A 124 11.07 16.94 -13.71
CA SER A 124 11.18 15.49 -13.83
C SER A 124 12.17 15.09 -14.92
N THR A 125 12.94 14.05 -14.64
CA THR A 125 13.93 13.51 -15.57
C THR A 125 13.90 11.99 -15.51
N ILE A 126 13.75 11.29 -16.64
CA ILE A 126 13.98 9.85 -16.68
C ILE A 126 15.48 9.62 -16.74
N ILE A 127 16.04 9.09 -15.66
CA ILE A 127 17.48 8.93 -15.48
C ILE A 127 17.97 7.53 -15.85
N ASN A 128 17.08 6.54 -15.92
CA ASN A 128 17.44 5.17 -16.30
C ASN A 128 16.27 4.40 -16.90
N VAL A 129 16.56 3.60 -17.92
CA VAL A 129 15.69 2.54 -18.43
C VAL A 129 16.51 1.27 -18.55
N SER A 130 16.10 0.21 -17.87
CA SER A 130 16.84 -1.08 -17.89
C SER A 130 16.75 -1.76 -19.24
N ASP A 131 17.60 -2.75 -19.47
CA ASP A 131 17.34 -3.76 -20.49
C ASP A 131 16.06 -4.52 -20.19
N LEU A 132 15.53 -5.23 -21.20
CA LEU A 132 14.34 -6.06 -21.05
C LEU A 132 14.56 -7.11 -19.95
N LYS A 133 13.70 -7.11 -18.95
CA LYS A 133 13.72 -8.05 -17.83
C LYS A 133 12.51 -8.96 -17.86
N THR A 134 12.70 -10.20 -17.41
CA THR A 134 11.60 -11.14 -17.18
C THR A 134 11.41 -11.30 -15.68
N THR A 135 10.19 -11.08 -15.23
CA THR A 135 9.79 -11.17 -13.82
C THR A 135 8.59 -12.12 -13.68
N ALA A 136 8.17 -12.40 -12.45
CA ALA A 136 6.98 -13.23 -12.19
C ALA A 136 5.68 -12.65 -12.78
N ILE A 137 5.59 -11.32 -12.95
CA ILE A 137 4.39 -10.64 -13.48
C ILE A 137 4.47 -10.35 -14.98
N GLY A 138 5.59 -10.64 -15.63
CA GLY A 138 5.74 -10.46 -17.08
C GLY A 138 7.12 -9.95 -17.51
N LYS A 139 7.23 -9.70 -18.81
CA LYS A 139 8.43 -9.10 -19.42
C LYS A 139 8.26 -7.59 -19.50
N GLY A 140 9.31 -6.84 -19.19
CA GLY A 140 9.22 -5.38 -19.18
C GLY A 140 10.52 -4.68 -18.87
N PHE A 141 10.41 -3.37 -18.65
CA PHE A 141 11.52 -2.45 -18.38
C PHE A 141 11.31 -1.76 -17.04
N PHE A 142 12.39 -1.63 -16.27
CA PHE A 142 12.40 -0.74 -15.12
C PHE A 142 12.77 0.66 -15.59
N VAL A 143 11.92 1.63 -15.30
CA VAL A 143 12.09 3.04 -15.66
C VAL A 143 12.26 3.82 -14.37
N THR A 144 13.39 4.50 -14.20
CA THR A 144 13.67 5.32 -13.02
C THR A 144 13.56 6.80 -13.36
N GLN A 145 12.68 7.48 -12.66
CA GLN A 145 12.43 8.91 -12.72
C GLN A 145 13.05 9.59 -11.51
N LEU A 146 13.74 10.71 -11.73
CA LEU A 146 14.12 11.68 -10.72
C LEU A 146 13.14 12.84 -10.78
N ALA A 147 12.49 13.17 -9.68
CA ALA A 147 11.72 14.40 -9.51
C ALA A 147 12.45 15.32 -8.54
N GLU A 148 12.73 16.54 -8.96
CA GLU A 148 13.41 17.59 -8.21
C GLU A 148 12.37 18.65 -7.83
N PHE A 149 12.15 18.85 -6.53
CA PHE A 149 11.15 19.78 -6.01
C PHE A 149 11.83 21.06 -5.55
N MET A 150 11.42 22.18 -6.17
CA MET A 150 11.96 23.52 -5.98
C MET A 150 10.93 24.44 -5.33
N ASP A 151 11.42 25.44 -4.62
CA ASP A 151 10.58 26.55 -4.15
C ASP A 151 10.48 27.67 -5.20
N GLN A 152 9.86 28.79 -4.83
CA GLN A 152 9.69 29.96 -5.68
C GLN A 152 10.99 30.66 -6.08
N ASN A 153 12.12 30.34 -5.46
CA ASN A 153 13.46 30.89 -5.74
C ASN A 153 14.32 29.90 -6.53
N ASP A 154 13.75 28.79 -7.03
CA ASP A 154 14.48 27.68 -7.63
C ASP A 154 15.47 27.00 -6.66
N GLU A 155 15.21 27.04 -5.36
CA GLU A 155 15.98 26.32 -4.36
C GLU A 155 15.41 24.92 -4.14
N LEU A 156 16.29 23.91 -4.25
CA LEU A 156 15.91 22.51 -4.06
C LEU A 156 15.54 22.24 -2.60
N PHE A 157 14.30 21.80 -2.34
CA PHE A 157 13.87 21.43 -1.00
C PHE A 157 13.68 19.93 -0.82
N ALA A 158 13.44 19.19 -1.90
CA ALA A 158 13.31 17.72 -1.84
C ALA A 158 13.57 17.08 -3.21
N GLU A 159 13.88 15.79 -3.19
CA GLU A 159 14.02 14.94 -4.37
C GLU A 159 13.28 13.64 -4.17
N ALA A 160 12.77 13.06 -5.26
CA ALA A 160 12.22 11.71 -5.27
C ALA A 160 12.76 10.91 -6.45
N LYS A 161 13.21 9.68 -6.18
CA LYS A 161 13.51 8.69 -7.22
C LYS A 161 12.42 7.64 -7.22
N ILE A 162 11.69 7.56 -8.32
CA ILE A 162 10.58 6.64 -8.50
C ILE A 162 10.98 5.64 -9.57
N THR A 163 10.92 4.35 -9.25
CA THR A 163 11.14 3.29 -10.24
C THR A 163 9.83 2.60 -10.55
N TYR A 164 9.46 2.61 -11.82
CA TYR A 164 8.30 1.91 -12.36
C TYR A 164 8.75 0.66 -13.10
N PHE A 165 7.96 -0.41 -13.02
CA PHE A 165 8.07 -1.53 -13.93
C PHE A 165 6.97 -1.42 -14.98
N LYS A 166 7.35 -1.17 -16.24
CA LYS A 166 6.47 -1.12 -17.41
C LYS A 166 6.53 -2.48 -18.08
N TYR A 167 5.43 -3.23 -18.12
CA TYR A 167 5.43 -4.63 -18.53
C TYR A 167 4.30 -4.99 -19.49
N GLN A 168 4.50 -6.08 -20.22
CA GLN A 168 3.48 -6.65 -21.09
C GLN A 168 2.40 -7.31 -20.25
N VAL A 169 1.19 -6.78 -20.33
CA VAL A 169 0.03 -7.45 -19.76
C VAL A 169 -0.30 -8.63 -20.69
N PRO A 170 -0.43 -9.86 -20.20
CA PRO A 170 -0.84 -10.99 -21.00
C PRO A 170 -2.18 -10.66 -21.69
N LYS A 171 -2.20 -10.65 -23.03
CA LYS A 171 -3.45 -10.46 -23.78
C LYS A 171 -4.32 -11.68 -23.54
N GLN A 172 -5.37 -11.55 -22.77
CA GLN A 172 -6.46 -12.50 -22.86
C GLN A 172 -7.11 -12.30 -24.25
N PRO A 173 -7.28 -13.36 -25.06
CA PRO A 173 -8.00 -13.24 -26.32
C PRO A 173 -9.42 -12.72 -26.04
N PRO A 174 -9.94 -11.78 -26.86
CA PRO A 174 -11.32 -11.33 -26.71
C PRO A 174 -12.26 -12.54 -26.79
N GLY A 175 -13.04 -12.79 -25.73
CA GLY A 175 -13.96 -13.91 -25.65
C GLY A 175 -13.34 -15.26 -25.24
N ALA A 176 -12.10 -15.30 -24.81
CA ALA A 176 -11.57 -16.50 -24.18
C ALA A 176 -12.35 -16.75 -22.88
N LYS A 177 -13.27 -17.70 -22.96
CA LYS A 177 -13.71 -18.39 -21.74
C LYS A 177 -12.44 -18.90 -21.05
N PRO A 178 -12.33 -18.82 -19.72
CA PRO A 178 -11.19 -19.37 -19.02
C PRO A 178 -10.93 -20.77 -19.57
N SER A 179 -9.68 -21.05 -19.96
CA SER A 179 -9.33 -22.33 -20.60
C SER A 179 -9.82 -23.44 -19.70
N SER A 180 -10.54 -24.41 -20.28
CA SER A 180 -11.16 -25.53 -19.58
C SER A 180 -10.15 -26.54 -18.98
N THR A 181 -8.87 -26.19 -18.97
CA THR A 181 -7.85 -26.87 -18.19
C THR A 181 -7.19 -25.80 -17.29
N PRO A 182 -7.67 -25.62 -16.06
CA PRO A 182 -7.03 -24.69 -15.14
C PRO A 182 -5.66 -25.31 -14.83
N THR A 183 -4.60 -24.67 -15.33
CA THR A 183 -3.29 -24.83 -14.69
C THR A 183 -3.52 -24.39 -13.24
N LYS A 184 -3.62 -25.35 -12.31
CA LYS A 184 -3.94 -25.09 -10.91
C LYS A 184 -2.80 -24.25 -10.35
N ILE A 185 -2.95 -22.92 -10.40
CA ILE A 185 -2.01 -22.01 -9.76
C ILE A 185 -2.23 -22.18 -8.26
N ASN A 186 -1.20 -22.65 -7.56
CA ASN A 186 -1.27 -22.84 -6.13
C ASN A 186 -1.11 -21.51 -5.39
N ARG A 187 -1.74 -21.38 -4.24
CA ARG A 187 -1.50 -20.30 -3.30
C ARG A 187 -0.04 -20.37 -2.82
N ILE A 188 0.55 -19.21 -2.59
CA ILE A 188 1.89 -19.14 -2.01
C ILE A 188 1.79 -19.67 -0.56
N HIS A 189 2.66 -20.62 -0.22
CA HIS A 189 2.75 -21.10 1.15
C HIS A 189 3.26 -19.99 2.07
N PRO A 190 2.70 -19.85 3.28
CA PRO A 190 3.21 -18.91 4.26
C PRO A 190 4.63 -19.28 4.65
N VAL A 191 5.45 -18.25 4.90
CA VAL A 191 6.78 -18.46 5.51
C VAL A 191 6.55 -18.73 6.99
N GLU A 192 6.79 -19.95 7.42
CA GLU A 192 6.69 -20.34 8.83
C GLU A 192 8.00 -19.98 9.54
N ASN A 193 7.91 -19.19 10.59
CA ASN A 193 9.02 -18.87 11.48
C ASN A 193 8.69 -19.31 12.91
N HIS A 194 9.66 -19.22 13.79
CA HIS A 194 9.54 -19.62 15.20
C HIS A 194 8.31 -18.99 15.91
N ASP A 195 7.96 -17.74 15.59
CA ASP A 195 6.86 -17.05 16.27
C ASP A 195 5.48 -17.55 15.85
N HIS A 196 5.36 -18.09 14.61
CA HIS A 196 4.08 -18.50 14.02
C HIS A 196 3.93 -20.02 13.89
N GLU A 197 4.96 -20.80 14.17
CA GLU A 197 4.97 -22.26 13.97
C GLU A 197 3.79 -22.95 14.66
N HIS A 198 3.51 -22.59 15.90
CA HIS A 198 2.39 -23.16 16.66
C HIS A 198 1.03 -22.88 16.03
N PHE A 199 0.84 -21.71 15.40
CA PHE A 199 -0.39 -21.37 14.71
C PHE A 199 -0.60 -22.26 13.47
N TRP A 200 0.42 -22.36 12.61
CA TRP A 200 0.35 -23.17 11.40
C TRP A 200 0.26 -24.68 11.71
N GLN A 201 0.99 -25.14 12.74
CA GLN A 201 0.88 -26.52 13.20
C GLN A 201 -0.51 -26.80 13.75
N GLY A 202 -1.07 -25.90 14.56
CA GLY A 202 -2.44 -26.01 15.04
C GLY A 202 -3.46 -26.18 13.90
N LEU A 203 -3.36 -25.38 12.84
CA LEU A 203 -4.25 -25.51 11.68
C LEU A 203 -4.12 -26.87 10.98
N ARG A 204 -2.89 -27.42 10.88
CA ARG A 204 -2.67 -28.77 10.36
C ARG A 204 -3.30 -29.86 11.26
N ASP A 205 -3.28 -29.63 12.56
CA ASP A 205 -3.85 -30.55 13.57
C ASP A 205 -5.37 -30.34 13.79
N GLY A 206 -5.99 -29.48 12.98
CA GLY A 206 -7.43 -29.25 13.04
C GLY A 206 -7.85 -28.24 14.13
N LYS A 207 -6.95 -27.37 14.59
CA LYS A 207 -7.17 -26.43 15.71
C LYS A 207 -6.77 -25.02 15.35
N LEU A 208 -7.56 -24.02 15.73
CA LEU A 208 -7.16 -22.62 15.72
C LEU A 208 -6.56 -22.27 17.09
N LEU A 209 -5.25 -22.18 17.16
CA LEU A 209 -4.53 -21.87 18.39
C LEU A 209 -4.25 -20.38 18.49
N ILE A 210 -4.68 -19.76 19.59
CA ILE A 210 -4.44 -18.35 19.93
C ILE A 210 -3.36 -18.30 21.00
N GLN A 211 -2.36 -17.43 20.80
CA GLN A 211 -1.28 -17.23 21.75
C GLN A 211 -1.78 -16.52 23.00
N GLN A 212 -1.41 -17.03 24.18
CA GLN A 212 -1.72 -16.47 25.49
C GLN A 212 -0.43 -16.23 26.29
N CYS A 213 -0.29 -15.05 26.85
CA CYS A 213 0.80 -14.77 27.79
C CYS A 213 0.63 -15.60 29.06
N SER A 214 1.65 -16.37 29.46
CA SER A 214 1.58 -17.21 30.65
C SER A 214 1.59 -16.40 31.96
N ASP A 215 2.13 -15.17 31.93
CA ASP A 215 2.30 -14.37 33.15
C ASP A 215 1.10 -13.44 33.42
N CYS A 216 0.45 -12.89 32.38
CA CYS A 216 -0.69 -11.98 32.56
C CYS A 216 -1.99 -12.47 31.93
N GLY A 217 -1.98 -13.59 31.23
CA GLY A 217 -3.16 -14.18 30.62
C GLY A 217 -3.66 -13.50 29.34
N LYS A 218 -3.02 -12.39 28.89
CA LYS A 218 -3.47 -11.65 27.71
C LYS A 218 -3.35 -12.48 26.44
N LEU A 219 -4.43 -12.54 25.69
CA LEU A 219 -4.48 -13.19 24.36
C LEU A 219 -3.97 -12.23 23.29
N ARG A 220 -3.38 -12.76 22.24
CA ARG A 220 -2.89 -11.99 21.10
C ARG A 220 -2.91 -12.78 19.79
N HIS A 221 -3.24 -12.09 18.73
CA HIS A 221 -3.15 -12.54 17.35
C HIS A 221 -2.94 -11.31 16.44
N PRO A 222 -2.01 -11.33 15.46
CA PRO A 222 -1.08 -12.43 15.15
C PRO A 222 -0.10 -12.70 16.29
N PRO A 223 0.52 -13.92 16.31
CA PRO A 223 1.54 -14.26 17.29
C PRO A 223 2.72 -13.29 17.31
N GLN A 224 3.27 -13.02 18.49
CA GLN A 224 4.41 -12.14 18.69
C GLN A 224 5.36 -12.71 19.76
N PRO A 225 6.67 -12.44 19.68
CA PRO A 225 7.65 -13.00 20.62
C PRO A 225 7.48 -12.49 22.05
N MET A 226 6.99 -11.27 22.24
CA MET A 226 6.88 -10.61 23.55
C MET A 226 5.45 -10.11 23.79
N CYS A 227 4.99 -10.21 25.04
CA CYS A 227 3.69 -9.66 25.43
C CYS A 227 3.73 -8.12 25.45
N GLU A 228 2.87 -7.47 24.69
CA GLU A 228 2.76 -6.00 24.64
C GLU A 228 2.35 -5.38 25.98
N HIS A 229 1.66 -6.15 26.84
CA HIS A 229 1.12 -5.66 28.10
C HIS A 229 2.10 -5.75 29.27
N CYS A 230 2.79 -6.90 29.43
CA CYS A 230 3.68 -7.13 30.57
C CYS A 230 5.13 -7.44 30.17
N GLN A 231 5.46 -7.36 28.88
CA GLN A 231 6.79 -7.58 28.29
C GLN A 231 7.37 -8.99 28.54
N SER A 232 6.54 -9.93 29.01
CA SER A 232 6.96 -11.32 29.19
C SER A 232 7.20 -12.01 27.87
N LEU A 233 8.19 -12.91 27.84
CA LEU A 233 8.48 -13.82 26.73
C LEU A 233 7.80 -15.20 26.93
N ASN A 234 7.20 -15.44 28.09
CA ASN A 234 6.54 -16.70 28.40
C ASN A 234 5.12 -16.73 27.81
N TRP A 235 4.82 -17.77 27.05
CA TRP A 235 3.51 -17.91 26.46
C TRP A 235 3.07 -19.38 26.36
N THR A 236 1.79 -19.55 26.22
CA THR A 236 1.09 -20.81 25.93
C THR A 236 0.06 -20.54 24.84
N THR A 237 -0.80 -21.51 24.54
CA THR A 237 -1.89 -21.36 23.60
C THR A 237 -3.21 -21.80 24.20
N ILE A 238 -4.29 -21.20 23.70
CA ILE A 238 -5.66 -21.71 23.88
C ILE A 238 -6.23 -22.10 22.53
N GLU A 239 -7.16 -23.05 22.51
CA GLU A 239 -7.90 -23.41 21.31
C GLU A 239 -9.13 -22.50 21.18
N SER A 240 -9.23 -21.77 20.08
CA SER A 240 -10.39 -20.95 19.77
C SER A 240 -11.56 -21.80 19.29
N LYS A 241 -12.78 -21.42 19.66
CA LYS A 241 -14.02 -22.01 19.13
C LYS A 241 -14.29 -21.62 17.68
N GLY A 242 -13.54 -20.65 17.14
CA GLY A 242 -13.70 -20.16 15.79
C GLY A 242 -14.99 -19.39 15.53
N LYS A 243 -15.65 -18.88 16.58
CA LYS A 243 -16.84 -18.04 16.48
C LYS A 243 -16.48 -16.58 16.68
N GLY A 244 -17.19 -15.69 15.98
CA GLY A 244 -16.96 -14.26 16.10
C GLY A 244 -17.92 -13.45 15.26
N THR A 245 -17.59 -12.17 15.08
CA THR A 245 -18.35 -11.25 14.25
C THR A 245 -17.43 -10.55 13.26
N VAL A 246 -17.96 -10.16 12.11
CA VAL A 246 -17.25 -9.34 11.13
C VAL A 246 -16.98 -7.97 11.75
N TYR A 247 -15.72 -7.69 12.07
CA TYR A 247 -15.31 -6.38 12.59
C TYR A 247 -15.20 -5.34 11.47
N THR A 248 -14.59 -5.73 10.35
CA THR A 248 -14.55 -4.97 9.10
C THR A 248 -14.29 -5.91 7.92
N TYR A 249 -14.52 -5.43 6.71
CA TYR A 249 -14.28 -6.23 5.51
C TYR A 249 -13.94 -5.35 4.31
N THR A 250 -13.36 -5.99 3.31
CA THR A 250 -13.20 -5.46 1.95
C THR A 250 -13.53 -6.54 0.94
N VAL A 251 -14.00 -6.13 -0.23
CA VAL A 251 -14.26 -7.06 -1.34
C VAL A 251 -13.36 -6.69 -2.51
N MET A 252 -12.47 -7.59 -2.85
CA MET A 252 -11.60 -7.42 -4.01
C MET A 252 -12.35 -7.86 -5.26
N HIS A 253 -12.47 -6.95 -6.23
CA HIS A 253 -13.07 -7.21 -7.53
C HIS A 253 -12.04 -7.28 -8.64
N TYR A 254 -10.96 -6.50 -8.53
CA TYR A 254 -9.93 -6.36 -9.55
C TYR A 254 -8.58 -5.95 -8.92
N PRO A 255 -7.42 -6.37 -9.51
CA PRO A 255 -7.30 -7.36 -10.60
C PRO A 255 -7.61 -8.78 -10.12
N GLU A 256 -8.20 -9.60 -11.00
CA GLU A 256 -8.40 -11.02 -10.72
C GLU A 256 -7.06 -11.76 -10.77
N ILE A 257 -6.51 -12.06 -9.61
CA ILE A 257 -5.21 -12.73 -9.45
C ILE A 257 -5.45 -14.18 -9.03
N PRO A 258 -5.15 -15.18 -9.87
CA PRO A 258 -5.18 -16.56 -9.42
C PRO A 258 -4.23 -16.78 -8.24
N PRO A 259 -4.53 -17.67 -7.30
CA PRO A 259 -5.55 -18.72 -7.32
C PRO A 259 -6.85 -18.38 -6.57
N PHE A 260 -7.22 -17.13 -6.46
CA PHE A 260 -8.40 -16.72 -5.71
C PHE A 260 -9.63 -16.62 -6.61
N ASP A 261 -10.81 -16.95 -6.04
CA ASP A 261 -12.09 -16.70 -6.68
C ASP A 261 -12.54 -15.25 -6.45
N TYR A 262 -13.19 -14.65 -7.42
CA TYR A 262 -13.66 -13.26 -7.36
C TYR A 262 -15.18 -13.18 -7.59
N PRO A 263 -15.86 -12.23 -6.92
CA PRO A 263 -15.34 -11.27 -5.94
C PRO A 263 -14.83 -11.95 -4.68
N ASN A 264 -13.67 -11.53 -4.18
CA ASN A 264 -13.00 -12.14 -3.01
C ASN A 264 -13.25 -11.27 -1.77
N ALA A 265 -14.06 -11.78 -0.84
CA ALA A 265 -14.36 -11.11 0.40
C ALA A 265 -13.28 -11.44 1.46
N ILE A 266 -12.54 -10.42 1.89
CA ILE A 266 -11.56 -10.49 2.97
C ILE A 266 -12.18 -9.84 4.20
N VAL A 267 -12.18 -10.54 5.32
CA VAL A 267 -12.77 -10.10 6.58
C VAL A 267 -11.72 -10.03 7.69
N LEU A 268 -11.85 -9.03 8.55
CA LEU A 268 -11.27 -9.03 9.87
C LEU A 268 -12.36 -9.48 10.83
N VAL A 269 -12.17 -10.62 11.44
CA VAL A 269 -13.15 -11.21 12.38
C VAL A 269 -12.69 -10.94 13.81
N GLU A 270 -13.56 -10.38 14.64
CA GLU A 270 -13.39 -10.33 16.08
C GLU A 270 -13.93 -11.64 16.68
N LEU A 271 -13.03 -12.45 17.19
CA LEU A 271 -13.37 -13.73 17.81
C LEU A 271 -13.98 -13.53 19.21
N GLU A 272 -14.79 -14.51 19.68
CA GLU A 272 -15.38 -14.49 21.03
C GLU A 272 -14.30 -14.40 22.13
N GLU A 273 -13.08 -14.86 21.85
CA GLU A 273 -11.92 -14.77 22.74
C GLU A 273 -11.32 -13.35 22.85
N GLY A 274 -11.81 -12.38 22.05
CA GLY A 274 -11.40 -10.98 22.13
C GLY A 274 -10.13 -10.64 21.32
N VAL A 275 -9.71 -11.50 20.40
CA VAL A 275 -8.65 -11.21 19.42
C VAL A 275 -9.24 -11.13 18.02
N ARG A 276 -8.49 -10.54 17.09
CA ARG A 276 -8.94 -10.39 15.70
C ARG A 276 -8.08 -11.20 14.75
N ILE A 277 -8.72 -11.79 13.75
CA ILE A 277 -8.05 -12.58 12.71
C ILE A 277 -8.50 -12.12 11.32
N VAL A 278 -7.53 -11.96 10.42
CA VAL A 278 -7.81 -11.72 8.99
C VAL A 278 -8.02 -13.06 8.29
N SER A 279 -9.09 -13.16 7.51
CA SER A 279 -9.38 -14.34 6.72
C SER A 279 -10.29 -14.04 5.53
N GLN A 280 -10.71 -15.07 4.79
CA GLN A 280 -11.73 -14.97 3.76
C GLN A 280 -13.10 -15.33 4.35
N LEU A 281 -14.15 -14.61 3.92
CA LEU A 281 -15.54 -14.99 4.12
C LEU A 281 -16.02 -15.69 2.85
N VAL A 282 -16.41 -16.93 2.97
CA VAL A 282 -16.84 -17.78 1.84
C VAL A 282 -18.31 -18.12 1.93
N GLY A 283 -18.95 -18.28 0.76
CA GLY A 283 -20.37 -18.66 0.68
C GLY A 283 -21.35 -17.53 0.97
N THR A 284 -20.88 -16.30 1.15
CA THR A 284 -21.73 -15.11 1.36
C THR A 284 -21.52 -14.15 0.19
N LYS A 285 -22.61 -13.62 -0.38
CA LYS A 285 -22.51 -12.63 -1.44
C LYS A 285 -22.01 -11.29 -0.87
N PRO A 286 -21.23 -10.49 -1.64
CA PRO A 286 -20.69 -9.22 -1.18
C PRO A 286 -21.76 -8.25 -0.62
N GLU A 287 -22.93 -8.20 -1.26
CA GLU A 287 -24.05 -7.35 -0.87
C GLU A 287 -24.71 -7.76 0.45
N ASP A 288 -24.48 -8.99 0.91
CA ASP A 288 -25.05 -9.53 2.15
C ASP A 288 -24.12 -9.38 3.35
N ILE A 289 -22.85 -8.97 3.12
CA ILE A 289 -21.88 -8.81 4.20
C ILE A 289 -22.19 -7.55 5.01
N ARG A 290 -22.18 -7.66 6.34
CA ARG A 290 -22.42 -6.57 7.27
C ARG A 290 -21.38 -6.58 8.39
N ILE A 291 -20.97 -5.39 8.85
CA ILE A 291 -20.21 -5.26 10.10
C ILE A 291 -21.10 -5.74 11.26
N GLY A 292 -20.53 -6.51 12.18
CA GLY A 292 -21.27 -7.15 13.29
C GLY A 292 -21.97 -8.44 12.91
N MET A 293 -21.92 -8.89 11.64
CA MET A 293 -22.52 -10.14 11.20
C MET A 293 -21.85 -11.33 11.91
N PRO A 294 -22.62 -12.25 12.52
CA PRO A 294 -22.07 -13.44 13.14
C PRO A 294 -21.45 -14.37 12.10
N VAL A 295 -20.28 -14.90 12.41
CA VAL A 295 -19.53 -15.83 11.54
C VAL A 295 -18.94 -16.97 12.34
N ALA A 296 -18.77 -18.10 11.68
CA ALA A 296 -18.12 -19.28 12.23
C ALA A 296 -17.00 -19.77 11.31
N MET A 297 -15.90 -20.14 11.91
CA MET A 297 -14.74 -20.68 11.21
C MET A 297 -14.97 -22.13 10.77
N LYS A 298 -14.46 -22.43 9.59
CA LYS A 298 -14.28 -23.80 9.12
C LYS A 298 -12.83 -23.97 8.64
N LEU A 299 -12.11 -24.89 9.24
CA LEU A 299 -10.78 -25.26 8.74
C LEU A 299 -10.94 -25.95 7.39
N THR A 300 -10.33 -25.35 6.37
CA THR A 300 -10.50 -25.76 4.97
C THR A 300 -9.13 -26.04 4.36
N ASN A 301 -8.95 -27.24 3.83
CA ASN A 301 -7.78 -27.56 3.03
C ASN A 301 -7.95 -26.89 1.65
N VAL A 302 -7.23 -25.79 1.43
CA VAL A 302 -7.33 -24.99 0.19
C VAL A 302 -6.42 -25.51 -0.92
N GLN A 303 -5.38 -26.23 -0.54
CA GLN A 303 -4.47 -26.98 -1.42
C GLN A 303 -3.67 -27.98 -0.60
N GLU A 304 -2.96 -28.90 -1.27
CA GLU A 304 -2.09 -29.86 -0.61
C GLU A 304 -1.11 -29.15 0.35
N GLY A 305 -1.10 -29.57 1.61
CA GLY A 305 -0.25 -29.03 2.67
C GLY A 305 -0.68 -27.65 3.21
N MET A 306 -1.85 -27.10 2.82
CA MET A 306 -2.31 -25.81 3.30
C MET A 306 -3.76 -25.85 3.80
N THR A 307 -3.92 -25.80 5.12
CA THR A 307 -5.21 -25.64 5.80
C THR A 307 -5.33 -24.21 6.31
N LEU A 308 -6.46 -23.55 6.00
CA LEU A 308 -6.73 -22.17 6.42
C LEU A 308 -8.04 -22.08 7.20
N PRO A 309 -8.14 -21.13 8.17
CA PRO A 309 -9.35 -20.89 8.95
C PRO A 309 -10.28 -19.94 8.14
N LEU A 310 -11.08 -20.49 7.22
CA LEU A 310 -12.04 -19.70 6.45
C LEU A 310 -13.33 -19.50 7.27
N PHE A 311 -13.97 -18.34 7.10
CA PHE A 311 -15.22 -18.03 7.80
C PHE A 311 -16.43 -18.13 6.87
N HIS A 312 -17.55 -18.47 7.45
CA HIS A 312 -18.88 -18.54 6.85
C HIS A 312 -19.85 -17.75 7.71
N ALA A 313 -20.93 -17.24 7.12
CA ALA A 313 -22.04 -16.72 7.90
C ALA A 313 -22.49 -17.80 8.91
N ALA A 314 -22.59 -17.43 10.17
CA ALA A 314 -23.21 -18.33 11.13
C ALA A 314 -24.70 -18.39 10.81
N ASP A 315 -25.24 -19.60 10.57
CA ASP A 315 -26.65 -19.78 10.49
C ASP A 315 -27.27 -19.28 11.80
N ASN A 316 -28.32 -18.47 11.70
CA ASN A 316 -29.08 -18.01 12.86
C ASN A 316 -29.64 -19.28 13.54
N ALA A 317 -28.99 -19.71 14.64
CA ALA A 317 -29.48 -20.78 15.49
C ALA A 317 -30.61 -20.25 16.38
#